data_4e5e5c8ea8b6c3105c98ded0c18aab7e
#
_entry.id   4e5e5c8ea8b6c3105c98ded0c18aab7e
#
_cell.length_a   1.000
_cell.length_b   1.000
_cell.length_c   1.000
_cell.angle_alpha   90.00
_cell.angle_beta   90.00
_cell.angle_gamma   90.00
#
_symmetry.space_group_name_H-M   'P 1'
#
loop_
_entity.id
_entity.type
_entity.pdbx_description
1 polymer ?
#
loop_
_entity_poly.entity_id
_entity_poly.type
_entity_poly.pdbx_seq_one_letter_code
_entity_poly.pdbx_strand_id
1 'polypeptide(L)'
;MQKPPPPGLCGADHRRRVTPSASNLRRGDYQKPENAILQVCTPDYYARAVAAVRDEHPDAALFVFSDDIDWAREHLDTAGLPAVFLPRGEAVADLAFMQLCRGFVLSNSTYSWWAQYLAPAPDKQTWAPDKWYAHTKKTALYQDGWQLVSTK
;
A
#
# COMPACT_ATOMS: atom_id res chain seq x y z
N MET A 1 18.11 -34.84 37.77
CA MET A 1 18.80 -34.47 36.51
C MET A 1 17.80 -34.48 35.39
N GLN A 2 17.40 -33.30 34.93
CA GLN A 2 16.57 -33.20 33.73
C GLN A 2 17.47 -33.34 32.51
N LYS A 3 17.09 -34.22 31.60
CA LYS A 3 17.73 -34.42 30.33
C LYS A 3 17.59 -33.13 29.50
N PRO A 4 18.68 -32.60 28.92
CA PRO A 4 18.53 -31.42 28.06
C PRO A 4 17.64 -31.78 26.87
N PRO A 5 16.82 -30.84 26.38
CA PRO A 5 16.01 -31.05 25.19
C PRO A 5 16.92 -31.37 23.99
N PRO A 6 16.48 -32.22 23.06
CA PRO A 6 17.28 -32.58 21.91
C PRO A 6 17.64 -31.33 21.09
N PRO A 7 18.88 -31.24 20.55
CA PRO A 7 19.22 -30.14 19.66
C PRO A 7 18.44 -30.30 18.35
N GLY A 8 17.53 -29.40 18.11
CA GLY A 8 16.67 -29.42 16.90
C GLY A 8 15.32 -28.76 17.07
N LEU A 9 14.94 -28.32 18.28
CA LEU A 9 13.71 -27.56 18.52
C LEU A 9 13.94 -26.04 18.62
N CYS A 10 15.13 -25.56 18.30
CA CYS A 10 15.34 -24.23 17.76
C CYS A 10 15.09 -24.27 16.26
N GLY A 11 14.04 -24.94 15.82
CA GLY A 11 13.40 -24.58 14.58
C GLY A 11 12.98 -23.13 14.77
N ALA A 12 13.69 -22.22 14.13
CA ALA A 12 13.19 -20.91 13.89
C ALA A 12 11.78 -21.10 13.33
N ASP A 13 10.79 -20.99 14.21
CA ASP A 13 9.47 -20.58 13.83
C ASP A 13 9.67 -19.16 13.24
N HIS A 14 10.22 -19.13 12.06
CA HIS A 14 10.00 -18.04 11.15
C HIS A 14 8.51 -18.15 10.83
N ARG A 15 7.69 -17.80 11.81
CA ARG A 15 6.36 -17.29 11.53
C ARG A 15 6.60 -16.33 10.40
N ARG A 16 6.24 -16.78 9.21
CA ARG A 16 6.34 -15.97 8.02
C ARG A 16 5.73 -14.63 8.41
N ARG A 17 6.58 -13.66 8.64
CA ARG A 17 6.13 -12.32 9.00
C ARG A 17 5.48 -11.78 7.76
N VAL A 18 4.17 -11.95 7.70
CA VAL A 18 3.36 -11.30 6.68
C VAL A 18 3.73 -9.83 6.68
N THR A 19 4.14 -9.32 5.54
CA THR A 19 4.42 -7.90 5.38
C THR A 19 3.09 -7.19 5.15
N PRO A 20 2.52 -6.52 6.17
CA PRO A 20 1.28 -5.80 5.99
C PRO A 20 1.53 -4.59 5.09
N SER A 21 0.81 -4.55 3.98
CA SER A 21 0.92 -3.48 2.99
C SER A 21 -0.41 -2.77 2.83
N ALA A 22 -0.42 -1.47 3.08
CA ALA A 22 -1.59 -0.64 2.89
C ALA A 22 -1.65 -0.15 1.43
N SER A 23 -2.79 -0.35 0.79
CA SER A 23 -3.09 0.23 -0.51
C SER A 23 -4.26 1.20 -0.37
N ASN A 24 -4.02 2.46 -0.66
CA ASN A 24 -5.04 3.50 -0.60
C ASN A 24 -5.45 3.88 -2.03
N LEU A 25 -6.70 3.61 -2.37
CA LEU A 25 -7.29 3.95 -3.66
C LEU A 25 -8.21 5.15 -3.50
N ARG A 26 -7.79 6.28 -4.03
CA ARG A 26 -8.60 7.49 -4.08
C ARG A 26 -9.37 7.55 -5.39
N ARG A 27 -10.68 7.67 -5.30
CA ARG A 27 -11.54 7.68 -6.47
C ARG A 27 -12.61 8.78 -6.42
N GLY A 28 -13.41 8.85 -5.39
CA GLY A 28 -14.55 9.72 -5.20
C GLY A 28 -14.48 11.06 -5.92
N ASP A 29 -14.00 12.08 -5.27
CA ASP A 29 -13.90 13.44 -5.84
C ASP A 29 -12.99 13.51 -7.08
N TYR A 30 -12.04 12.58 -7.23
CA TYR A 30 -11.11 12.58 -8.36
C TYR A 30 -11.78 12.21 -9.68
N GLN A 31 -12.95 11.58 -9.64
CA GLN A 31 -13.71 11.22 -10.85
C GLN A 31 -14.50 12.42 -11.43
N LYS A 32 -14.59 13.53 -10.71
CA LYS A 32 -15.25 14.72 -11.19
C LYS A 32 -14.45 15.40 -12.31
N PRO A 33 -15.10 15.91 -13.37
CA PRO A 33 -14.40 16.56 -14.50
C PRO A 33 -13.49 17.71 -14.08
N GLU A 34 -13.88 18.49 -13.08
CA GLU A 34 -13.08 19.60 -12.55
C GLU A 34 -11.76 19.14 -11.90
N ASN A 35 -11.69 17.87 -11.51
CA ASN A 35 -10.54 17.26 -10.87
C ASN A 35 -9.70 16.37 -11.82
N ALA A 36 -9.85 16.56 -13.14
CA ALA A 36 -9.13 15.75 -14.14
C ALA A 36 -7.61 15.74 -13.93
N ILE A 37 -7.04 16.83 -13.42
CA ILE A 37 -5.60 16.92 -13.09
C ILE A 37 -5.15 15.90 -12.03
N LEU A 38 -6.08 15.40 -11.21
CA LEU A 38 -5.83 14.43 -10.16
C LEU A 38 -6.05 12.98 -10.60
N GLN A 39 -6.55 12.76 -11.82
CA GLN A 39 -6.88 11.43 -12.34
C GLN A 39 -5.65 10.75 -12.94
N VAL A 40 -4.65 10.47 -12.11
CA VAL A 40 -3.40 9.83 -12.57
C VAL A 40 -3.30 8.36 -12.16
N CYS A 41 -3.88 7.97 -11.04
CA CYS A 41 -3.83 6.61 -10.54
C CYS A 41 -4.95 5.77 -11.16
N THR A 42 -4.62 5.07 -12.23
CA THR A 42 -5.51 4.17 -12.96
C THR A 42 -5.53 2.77 -12.33
N PRO A 43 -6.49 1.89 -12.66
CA PRO A 43 -6.43 0.48 -12.28
C PRO A 43 -5.11 -0.19 -12.67
N ASP A 44 -4.57 0.14 -13.83
CA ASP A 44 -3.29 -0.41 -14.31
C ASP A 44 -2.11 0.04 -13.45
N TYR A 45 -2.13 1.28 -12.95
CA TYR A 45 -1.14 1.75 -11.98
C TYR A 45 -1.17 0.88 -10.71
N TYR A 46 -2.35 0.69 -10.13
CA TYR A 46 -2.48 -0.12 -8.91
C TYR A 46 -2.09 -1.58 -9.15
N ALA A 47 -2.46 -2.16 -10.28
CA ALA A 47 -2.05 -3.51 -10.64
C ALA A 47 -0.52 -3.65 -10.72
N ARG A 48 0.17 -2.70 -11.34
CA ARG A 48 1.63 -2.68 -11.40
C ARG A 48 2.27 -2.48 -10.03
N ALA A 49 1.74 -1.59 -9.22
CA ALA A 49 2.26 -1.33 -7.88
C ALA A 49 2.10 -2.56 -6.97
N VAL A 50 0.94 -3.20 -7.00
CA VAL A 50 0.68 -4.43 -6.22
C VAL A 50 1.56 -5.58 -6.71
N ALA A 51 1.76 -5.71 -8.03
CA ALA A 51 2.69 -6.71 -8.57
C ALA A 51 4.13 -6.48 -8.09
N ALA A 52 4.58 -5.22 -8.01
CA ALA A 52 5.89 -4.88 -7.46
C ALA A 52 6.00 -5.26 -5.97
N VAL A 53 4.96 -5.01 -5.18
CA VAL A 53 4.90 -5.46 -3.78
C VAL A 53 5.05 -6.97 -3.69
N ARG A 54 4.30 -7.73 -4.50
CA ARG A 54 4.36 -9.20 -4.54
C ARG A 54 5.76 -9.68 -4.90
N ASP A 55 6.40 -9.07 -5.87
CA ASP A 55 7.71 -9.51 -6.36
C ASP A 55 8.79 -9.32 -5.29
N GLU A 56 8.72 -8.25 -4.50
CA GLU A 56 9.63 -8.01 -3.39
C GLU A 56 9.21 -8.74 -2.10
N HIS A 57 7.92 -8.89 -1.88
CA HIS A 57 7.35 -9.49 -0.67
C HIS A 57 6.28 -10.52 -1.03
N PRO A 58 6.67 -11.75 -1.44
CA PRO A 58 5.70 -12.79 -1.78
C PRO A 58 4.75 -13.16 -0.62
N ASP A 59 5.16 -12.86 0.62
CA ASP A 59 4.37 -13.08 1.84
C ASP A 59 3.53 -11.86 2.25
N ALA A 60 3.44 -10.84 1.40
CA ALA A 60 2.65 -9.66 1.71
C ALA A 60 1.16 -9.97 1.83
N ALA A 61 0.49 -9.25 2.71
CA ALA A 61 -0.97 -9.18 2.74
C ALA A 61 -1.40 -7.73 2.53
N LEU A 62 -2.36 -7.53 1.64
CA LEU A 62 -2.86 -6.21 1.31
C LEU A 62 -4.01 -5.83 2.24
N PHE A 63 -3.94 -4.63 2.77
CA PHE A 63 -5.06 -3.97 3.43
C PHE A 63 -5.48 -2.81 2.54
N VAL A 64 -6.67 -2.94 1.96
CA VAL A 64 -7.15 -2.01 0.94
C VAL A 64 -8.10 -1.01 1.57
N PHE A 65 -7.76 0.25 1.44
CA PHE A 65 -8.54 1.41 1.89
C PHE A 65 -8.99 2.19 0.65
N SER A 66 -10.24 2.56 0.60
CA SER A 66 -10.77 3.35 -0.51
C SER A 66 -11.99 4.16 -0.07
N ASP A 67 -12.20 5.29 -0.69
CA ASP A 67 -13.47 6.03 -0.62
C ASP A 67 -14.57 5.41 -1.51
N ASP A 68 -14.20 4.39 -2.30
CA ASP A 68 -15.11 3.56 -3.09
C ASP A 68 -14.66 2.08 -3.01
N ILE A 69 -14.94 1.46 -1.88
CA ILE A 69 -14.42 0.13 -1.56
C ILE A 69 -15.04 -0.97 -2.43
N ASP A 70 -16.27 -0.83 -2.84
CA ASP A 70 -16.93 -1.81 -3.70
C ASP A 70 -16.29 -1.82 -5.09
N TRP A 71 -16.02 -0.63 -5.62
CA TRP A 71 -15.27 -0.51 -6.86
C TRP A 71 -13.86 -1.10 -6.75
N ALA A 72 -13.17 -0.82 -5.65
CA ALA A 72 -11.83 -1.36 -5.40
C ALA A 72 -11.86 -2.89 -5.36
N ARG A 73 -12.85 -3.47 -4.72
CA ARG A 73 -13.01 -4.93 -4.64
C ARG A 73 -13.22 -5.57 -6.02
N GLU A 74 -13.92 -4.91 -6.91
CA GLU A 74 -14.20 -5.41 -8.27
C GLU A 74 -13.03 -5.21 -9.24
N HIS A 75 -12.24 -4.15 -9.07
CA HIS A 75 -11.29 -3.70 -10.09
C HIS A 75 -9.82 -3.81 -9.69
N LEU A 76 -9.50 -3.96 -8.40
CA LEU A 76 -8.11 -4.09 -7.98
C LEU A 76 -7.59 -5.50 -8.28
N ASP A 77 -6.55 -5.58 -9.11
CA ASP A 77 -5.78 -6.81 -9.26
C ASP A 77 -4.83 -6.95 -8.05
N THR A 78 -5.07 -7.97 -7.25
CA THR A 78 -4.27 -8.26 -6.04
C THR A 78 -3.00 -9.06 -6.34
N ALA A 79 -2.75 -9.39 -7.60
CA ALA A 79 -1.61 -10.19 -8.05
C ALA A 79 -1.46 -11.53 -7.29
N GLY A 80 -2.56 -12.09 -6.82
CA GLY A 80 -2.59 -13.32 -6.03
C GLY A 80 -2.26 -13.15 -4.55
N LEU A 81 -2.00 -11.94 -4.07
CA LEU A 81 -1.79 -11.67 -2.64
C LEU A 81 -3.12 -11.74 -1.88
N PRO A 82 -3.09 -12.23 -0.63
CA PRO A 82 -4.23 -12.09 0.26
C PRO A 82 -4.59 -10.61 0.43
N ALA A 83 -5.86 -10.28 0.31
CA ALA A 83 -6.33 -8.91 0.42
C ALA A 83 -7.55 -8.81 1.33
N VAL A 84 -7.52 -7.82 2.20
CA VAL A 84 -8.65 -7.43 3.06
C VAL A 84 -9.11 -6.06 2.59
N PHE A 85 -10.34 -5.99 2.10
CA PHE A 85 -10.98 -4.75 1.70
C PHE A 85 -11.73 -4.19 2.90
N LEU A 86 -11.19 -3.11 3.47
CA LEU A 86 -11.74 -2.53 4.70
C LEU A 86 -12.93 -1.63 4.36
N PRO A 87 -14.05 -1.79 5.04
CA PRO A 87 -15.17 -0.86 4.88
C PRO A 87 -14.70 0.53 5.28
N ARG A 88 -15.22 1.56 4.63
CA ARG A 88 -14.89 2.94 4.94
C ARG A 88 -15.21 3.23 6.41
N GLY A 89 -14.16 3.53 7.16
CA GLY A 89 -14.24 3.94 8.55
C GLY A 89 -14.04 5.44 8.73
N GLU A 90 -13.79 5.84 9.96
CA GLU A 90 -13.34 7.20 10.24
C GLU A 90 -11.93 7.42 9.70
N ALA A 91 -11.68 8.56 9.06
CA ALA A 91 -10.41 8.87 8.42
C ALA A 91 -9.21 8.76 9.39
N VAL A 92 -9.38 9.17 10.64
CA VAL A 92 -8.33 9.08 11.67
C VAL A 92 -8.04 7.63 12.06
N ALA A 93 -9.07 6.80 12.18
CA ALA A 93 -8.90 5.38 12.51
C ALA A 93 -8.22 4.62 11.36
N ASP A 94 -8.62 4.88 10.13
CA ASP A 94 -7.99 4.30 8.95
C ASP A 94 -6.53 4.73 8.82
N LEU A 95 -6.23 6.01 9.08
CA LEU A 95 -4.87 6.54 9.08
C LEU A 95 -4.00 5.85 10.14
N ALA A 96 -4.54 5.65 11.34
CA ALA A 96 -3.84 4.96 12.43
C ALA A 96 -3.56 3.49 12.06
N PHE A 97 -4.51 2.82 11.41
CA PHE A 97 -4.33 1.45 10.95
C PHE A 97 -3.22 1.37 9.87
N MET A 98 -3.26 2.26 8.88
CA MET A 98 -2.26 2.29 7.81
C MET A 98 -0.83 2.47 8.36
N GLN A 99 -0.65 3.23 9.43
CA GLN A 99 0.65 3.43 10.07
C GLN A 99 1.26 2.14 10.65
N LEU A 100 0.47 1.11 10.89
CA LEU A 100 0.95 -0.19 11.35
C LEU A 100 1.55 -1.04 10.22
N CYS A 101 1.35 -0.63 8.98
CA CYS A 101 1.87 -1.31 7.81
C CYS A 101 3.35 -0.99 7.58
N ARG A 102 4.00 -1.84 6.79
CA ARG A 102 5.40 -1.69 6.37
C ARG A 102 5.55 -1.42 4.89
N GLY A 103 4.56 -1.80 4.10
CA GLY A 103 4.47 -1.48 2.68
C GLY A 103 3.33 -0.49 2.43
N PHE A 104 3.53 0.42 1.49
CA PHE A 104 2.55 1.44 1.14
C PHE A 104 2.45 1.59 -0.36
N VAL A 105 1.28 1.32 -0.91
CA VAL A 105 0.93 1.69 -2.28
C VAL A 105 0.09 2.96 -2.23
N LEU A 106 0.67 4.06 -2.67
CA LEU A 106 0.05 5.37 -2.55
C LEU A 106 -0.84 5.70 -3.77
N SER A 107 -1.95 6.34 -3.49
CA SER A 107 -2.59 7.24 -4.46
C SER A 107 -1.91 8.61 -4.42
N ASN A 108 -2.20 9.46 -5.40
CA ASN A 108 -1.76 10.86 -5.40
C ASN A 108 -2.61 11.70 -4.44
N SER A 109 -2.63 11.32 -3.18
CA SER A 109 -3.41 11.93 -2.12
C SER A 109 -2.52 12.29 -0.94
N THR A 110 -2.68 13.48 -0.38
CA THR A 110 -1.97 13.89 0.82
C THR A 110 -2.32 13.01 2.02
N TYR A 111 -3.52 12.44 2.05
CA TYR A 111 -3.92 11.48 3.08
C TYR A 111 -3.05 10.22 3.06
N SER A 112 -2.85 9.60 1.89
CA SER A 112 -1.97 8.44 1.77
C SER A 112 -0.50 8.81 1.98
N TRP A 113 -0.10 10.02 1.60
CA TRP A 113 1.23 10.55 1.89
C TRP A 113 1.52 10.59 3.39
N TRP A 114 0.58 11.12 4.18
CA TRP A 114 0.71 11.17 5.63
C TRP A 114 0.73 9.79 6.26
N ALA A 115 -0.04 8.84 5.75
CA ALA A 115 -0.06 7.47 6.25
C ALA A 115 1.34 6.84 6.23
N GLN A 116 2.04 6.94 5.12
CA GLN A 116 3.40 6.40 5.02
C GLN A 116 4.42 7.24 5.80
N TYR A 117 4.26 8.56 5.81
CA TYR A 117 5.19 9.45 6.50
C TYR A 117 5.21 9.21 8.01
N LEU A 118 4.03 9.08 8.61
CA LEU A 118 3.87 8.87 10.04
C LEU A 118 4.14 7.43 10.50
N ALA A 119 4.20 6.48 9.57
CA ALA A 119 4.46 5.09 9.91
C ALA A 119 5.84 4.92 10.55
N PRO A 120 5.92 4.30 11.75
CA PRO A 120 7.18 4.22 12.50
C PRO A 120 8.14 3.13 12.02
N ALA A 121 7.70 2.21 11.16
CA ALA A 121 8.54 1.11 10.69
C ALA A 121 9.80 1.64 9.98
N PRO A 122 11.01 1.32 10.45
CA PRO A 122 12.25 1.86 9.88
C PRO A 122 12.57 1.27 8.50
N ASP A 123 12.04 0.09 8.20
CA ASP A 123 12.22 -0.66 6.97
C ASP A 123 11.03 -0.52 6.01
N LYS A 124 10.18 0.46 6.22
CA LYS A 124 9.02 0.68 5.37
C LYS A 124 9.42 0.96 3.92
N GLN A 125 8.61 0.43 3.00
CA GLN A 125 8.76 0.63 1.57
C GLN A 125 7.52 1.29 0.99
N THR A 126 7.73 2.17 0.03
CA THR A 126 6.65 2.96 -0.56
C THR A 126 6.72 2.89 -2.08
N TRP A 127 5.62 2.51 -2.69
CA TRP A 127 5.37 2.55 -4.12
C TRP A 127 4.41 3.71 -4.41
N ALA A 128 4.83 4.61 -5.26
CA ALA A 128 4.10 5.83 -5.55
C ALA A 128 3.93 6.02 -7.06
N PRO A 129 2.90 6.75 -7.50
CA PRO A 129 2.73 7.05 -8.92
C PRO A 129 3.89 7.92 -9.41
N ASP A 130 4.35 7.68 -10.63
CA ASP A 130 5.41 8.47 -11.27
C ASP A 130 5.01 9.91 -11.56
N LYS A 131 3.73 10.22 -11.42
CA LYS A 131 3.15 11.55 -11.50
C LYS A 131 2.21 11.77 -10.33
N TRP A 132 2.27 12.96 -9.76
CA TRP A 132 1.30 13.38 -8.74
C TRP A 132 0.11 14.11 -9.34
N TYR A 133 0.36 14.85 -10.40
CA TYR A 133 -0.63 15.56 -11.20
C TYR A 133 -0.47 15.20 -12.68
N ALA A 134 -1.54 15.31 -13.45
CA ALA A 134 -1.54 14.93 -14.88
C ALA A 134 -0.45 15.62 -15.69
N HIS A 135 -0.08 16.85 -15.32
CA HIS A 135 0.87 17.69 -16.07
C HIS A 135 2.27 17.79 -15.45
N THR A 136 2.51 17.20 -14.28
CA THR A 136 3.79 17.28 -13.59
C THR A 136 4.34 15.91 -13.24
N LYS A 137 5.61 15.70 -13.54
CA LYS A 137 6.28 14.42 -13.25
C LYS A 137 6.68 14.30 -11.78
N LYS A 138 7.24 15.35 -11.19
CA LYS A 138 7.70 15.34 -9.79
C LYS A 138 7.26 16.61 -9.07
N THR A 139 6.98 16.46 -7.80
CA THR A 139 6.71 17.54 -6.86
C THR A 139 7.61 17.37 -5.62
N ALA A 140 7.63 18.37 -4.75
CA ALA A 140 8.34 18.29 -3.48
C ALA A 140 7.79 17.22 -2.50
N LEU A 141 6.66 16.59 -2.84
CA LEU A 141 6.05 15.53 -2.05
C LEU A 141 6.80 14.19 -2.12
N TYR A 142 7.56 13.96 -3.19
CA TYR A 142 8.32 12.73 -3.36
C TYR A 142 9.49 12.69 -2.38
N GLN A 143 9.63 11.54 -1.73
CA GLN A 143 10.72 11.28 -0.80
C GLN A 143 11.76 10.36 -1.43
N ASP A 144 12.99 10.47 -0.96
CA ASP A 144 14.06 9.58 -1.37
C ASP A 144 13.73 8.13 -0.97
N GLY A 145 14.08 7.20 -1.84
CA GLY A 145 13.83 5.77 -1.62
C GLY A 145 12.44 5.28 -2.05
N TRP A 146 11.53 6.15 -2.45
CA TRP A 146 10.27 5.72 -3.04
C TRP A 146 10.48 5.04 -4.38
N GLN A 147 9.75 3.96 -4.58
CA GLN A 147 9.70 3.27 -5.86
C GLN A 147 8.59 3.88 -6.71
N LEU A 148 8.97 4.48 -7.83
CA LEU A 148 8.01 5.13 -8.71
C LEU A 148 7.46 4.13 -9.72
N VAL A 149 6.15 4.04 -9.80
CA VAL A 149 5.41 3.11 -10.65
C VAL A 149 4.71 3.91 -11.75
N SER A 150 4.81 3.42 -12.97
CA SER A 150 4.22 4.08 -14.14
C SER A 150 2.70 4.20 -14.01
N THR A 151 2.19 5.38 -14.33
CA THR A 151 0.76 5.69 -14.42
C THR A 151 0.20 5.58 -15.85
N LYS A 152 1.08 5.27 -16.81
CA LYS A 152 0.68 5.09 -18.22
C LYS A 152 0.07 3.73 -18.49
#